data_780da83bd052e80cddfccbe487f2ba8b
#
_entry.id   780da83bd052e80cddfccbe487f2ba8b
#
_cell.length_a   1.000
_cell.length_b   1.000
_cell.length_c   1.000
_cell.angle_alpha   90.00
_cell.angle_beta   90.00
_cell.angle_gamma   90.00
#
_symmetry.space_group_name_H-M   'P 1'
#
loop_
_entity.id
_entity.type
_entity.pdbx_description
1 polymer ?
#
loop_
_entity_poly.entity_id
_entity_poly.type
_entity_poly.pdbx_seq_one_letter_code
_entity_poly.pdbx_strand_id
1 'polypeptide(L)'
;MSSLEHNPYGYKICYKEDGSKNYTSHFKTYTYRQAVKAKAGYIRFPPRAREDGHILNNPKWVIIPIKHSEVRDGIWHEDPF
;
A
#
# COMPACT_ATOMS: atom_id res chain seq x y z
N MET A 1 12.99 17.39 6.27
CA MET A 1 11.63 17.06 5.87
C MET A 1 11.62 15.87 4.93
N SER A 2 10.78 14.92 5.21
CA SER A 2 10.71 13.73 4.39
C SER A 2 9.90 13.98 3.12
N SER A 3 10.45 13.62 1.96
CA SER A 3 9.72 13.73 0.70
C SER A 3 8.50 12.80 0.68
N LEU A 4 8.47 11.78 1.54
CA LEU A 4 7.33 10.87 1.63
C LEU A 4 6.08 11.57 2.14
N GLU A 5 6.23 12.59 2.99
CA GLU A 5 5.08 13.30 3.55
C GLU A 5 4.44 14.27 2.59
N HIS A 6 5.09 14.53 1.46
CA HIS A 6 4.63 15.53 0.51
C HIS A 6 4.41 14.97 -0.88
N ASN A 7 4.21 13.69 -0.97
CA ASN A 7 3.96 13.08 -2.27
C ASN A 7 2.54 13.42 -2.74
N PRO A 8 2.40 14.20 -3.83
CA PRO A 8 1.07 14.64 -4.29
C PRO A 8 0.20 13.53 -4.88
N TYR A 9 0.81 12.39 -5.19
CA TYR A 9 0.08 11.29 -5.82
C TYR A 9 -0.42 10.26 -4.81
N GLY A 10 -0.11 10.47 -3.53
CA GLY A 10 -0.54 9.55 -2.48
C GLY A 10 0.45 8.44 -2.23
N TYR A 11 0.00 7.44 -1.49
CA TYR A 11 0.85 6.36 -1.02
C TYR A 11 0.13 5.04 -1.16
N LYS A 12 0.88 3.98 -1.39
CA LYS A 12 0.33 2.63 -1.40
C LYS A 12 0.99 1.79 -0.31
N ILE A 13 0.20 0.93 0.29
CA ILE A 13 0.67 0.02 1.31
C ILE A 13 0.81 -1.34 0.66
N CYS A 14 2.02 -1.87 0.69
CA CYS A 14 2.35 -3.12 0.01
C CYS A 14 2.84 -4.15 1.00
N TYR A 15 2.76 -5.40 0.62
CA TYR A 15 3.27 -6.49 1.44
C TYR A 15 4.06 -7.47 0.58
N LYS A 16 4.93 -8.20 1.24
CA LYS A 16 5.68 -9.28 0.63
C LYS A 16 5.63 -10.48 1.57
N GLU A 17 5.16 -11.61 1.07
CA GLU A 17 5.08 -12.83 1.85
C GLU A 17 6.41 -13.59 1.82
N ASP A 18 6.59 -14.49 2.77
CA ASP A 18 7.75 -15.37 2.75
C ASP A 18 7.78 -16.16 1.46
N GLY A 19 8.95 -16.21 0.84
CA GLY A 19 9.12 -16.91 -0.43
C GLY A 19 8.75 -16.07 -1.65
N SER A 20 8.14 -14.91 -1.47
CA SER A 20 7.81 -14.05 -2.59
C SER A 20 8.98 -13.12 -2.90
N LYS A 21 9.18 -12.81 -4.17
CA LYS A 21 10.24 -11.90 -4.60
C LYS A 21 9.76 -10.47 -4.77
N ASN A 22 8.46 -10.26 -4.90
CA ASN A 22 7.90 -8.95 -5.21
C ASN A 22 6.87 -8.53 -4.19
N TYR A 23 6.75 -7.21 -4.03
CA TYR A 23 5.71 -6.63 -3.18
C TYR A 23 4.40 -6.57 -3.94
N THR A 24 3.31 -6.78 -3.21
CA THR A 24 1.96 -6.69 -3.76
C THR A 24 1.27 -5.49 -3.13
N SER A 25 0.66 -4.64 -3.95
CA SER A 25 -0.08 -3.50 -3.46
C SER A 25 -1.41 -3.96 -2.86
N HIS A 26 -1.71 -3.49 -1.64
CA HIS A 26 -2.94 -3.86 -0.96
C HIS A 26 -3.93 -2.71 -0.88
N PHE A 27 -3.46 -1.51 -0.56
CA PHE A 27 -4.34 -0.38 -0.32
C PHE A 27 -3.63 0.93 -0.68
N LYS A 28 -4.41 1.96 -0.97
CA LYS A 28 -3.89 3.28 -1.32
C LYS A 28 -4.46 4.32 -0.37
N THR A 29 -3.64 5.34 -0.07
CA THR A 29 -4.07 6.44 0.78
C THR A 29 -3.64 7.76 0.16
N TYR A 30 -4.28 8.85 0.55
CA TYR A 30 -3.89 10.18 0.08
C TYR A 30 -2.71 10.74 0.86
N THR A 31 -2.65 10.50 2.15
CA THR A 31 -1.60 11.07 3.00
C THR A 31 -0.73 9.99 3.61
N TYR A 32 0.48 10.38 3.94
CA TYR A 32 1.41 9.47 4.62
C TYR A 32 0.86 9.04 5.98
N ARG A 33 0.21 9.96 6.68
CA ARG A 33 -0.38 9.65 7.98
C ARG A 33 -1.42 8.56 7.87
N GLN A 34 -2.27 8.63 6.86
CA GLN A 34 -3.26 7.58 6.60
C GLN A 34 -2.59 6.24 6.34
N ALA A 35 -1.49 6.27 5.57
CA ALA A 35 -0.75 5.05 5.26
C ALA A 35 -0.14 4.43 6.51
N VAL A 36 0.43 5.25 7.38
CA VAL A 36 1.03 4.77 8.63
C VAL A 36 -0.04 4.11 9.51
N LYS A 37 -1.20 4.72 9.63
CA LYS A 37 -2.30 4.16 10.42
C LYS A 37 -2.77 2.83 9.86
N ALA A 38 -2.95 2.77 8.54
CA ALA A 38 -3.41 1.55 7.90
C ALA A 38 -2.38 0.43 8.04
N LYS A 39 -1.11 0.76 7.82
CA LYS A 39 -0.04 -0.22 7.97
C LYS A 39 0.00 -0.80 9.39
N ALA A 40 -0.12 0.06 10.39
CA ALA A 40 -0.12 -0.38 11.79
C ALA A 40 -1.28 -1.36 12.04
N GLY A 41 -2.45 -1.06 11.47
CA GLY A 41 -3.59 -1.95 11.59
C GLY A 41 -3.35 -3.31 10.93
N TYR A 42 -2.72 -3.31 9.77
CA TYR A 42 -2.42 -4.56 9.06
C TYR A 42 -1.38 -5.41 9.77
N ILE A 43 -0.42 -4.78 10.43
CA ILE A 43 0.55 -5.51 11.23
C ILE A 43 -0.12 -6.18 12.42
N ARG A 44 -1.07 -5.48 13.02
CA ARG A 44 -1.78 -5.95 14.20
C ARG A 44 -2.83 -7.00 13.87
N PHE A 45 -3.58 -6.78 12.77
CA PHE A 45 -4.64 -7.66 12.29
C PHE A 45 -4.46 -7.88 10.81
N PRO A 46 -3.58 -8.82 10.40
CA PRO A 46 -3.27 -8.99 8.98
C PRO A 46 -4.51 -9.36 8.16
N PRO A 47 -4.78 -8.64 7.08
CA PRO A 47 -5.90 -8.97 6.21
C PRO A 47 -5.54 -10.16 5.32
N ARG A 48 -6.55 -10.69 4.66
CA ARG A 48 -6.32 -11.73 3.65
C ARG A 48 -5.95 -11.08 2.32
N ALA A 49 -5.32 -11.86 1.44
CA ALA A 49 -5.01 -11.39 0.11
C ALA A 49 -6.29 -11.05 -0.64
N ARG A 50 -6.26 -9.97 -1.41
CA ARG A 50 -7.45 -9.51 -2.14
C ARG A 50 -7.81 -10.41 -3.32
N GLU A 51 -6.81 -11.03 -3.92
CA GLU A 51 -7.03 -11.80 -5.15
C GLU A 51 -7.84 -13.07 -4.90
N ASP A 52 -7.42 -13.85 -3.90
CA ASP A 52 -8.03 -15.16 -3.66
C ASP A 52 -8.41 -15.38 -2.20
N GLY A 53 -8.19 -14.39 -1.36
CA GLY A 53 -8.56 -14.48 0.04
C GLY A 53 -7.68 -15.38 0.88
N HIS A 54 -6.52 -15.79 0.38
CA HIS A 54 -5.65 -16.66 1.17
C HIS A 54 -5.04 -15.91 2.35
N ILE A 55 -4.70 -16.63 3.39
CA ILE A 55 -4.04 -16.06 4.55
C ILE A 55 -2.60 -15.74 4.17
N LEU A 56 -2.20 -14.49 4.42
CA LEU A 56 -0.86 -14.04 4.08
C LEU A 56 0.18 -14.76 4.95
N ASN A 57 1.25 -15.24 4.30
CA ASN A 57 2.29 -15.99 4.97
C ASN A 57 3.39 -15.06 5.46
N ASN A 58 3.33 -14.70 6.74
CA ASN A 58 4.31 -13.83 7.40
C ASN A 58 4.62 -12.56 6.59
N PRO A 59 3.61 -11.76 6.28
CA PRO A 59 3.76 -10.62 5.39
C PRO A 59 4.62 -9.52 6.00
N LYS A 60 5.42 -8.90 5.16
CA LYS A 60 6.22 -7.74 5.53
C LYS A 60 5.60 -6.52 4.86
N TRP A 61 5.15 -5.57 5.65
CA TRP A 61 4.41 -4.40 5.16
C TRP A 61 5.32 -3.21 4.96
N VAL A 62 5.13 -2.49 3.85
CA VAL A 62 5.87 -1.27 3.54
C VAL A 62 4.94 -0.22 2.96
N ILE A 63 5.34 1.04 3.06
CA ILE A 63 4.64 2.16 2.45
C ILE A 63 5.49 2.66 1.30
N ILE A 64 4.90 2.76 0.11
CA ILE A 64 5.60 3.18 -1.09
C ILE A 64 4.89 4.38 -1.69
N PRO A 65 5.60 5.50 -1.96
CA PRO A 65 4.97 6.64 -2.62
C PRO A 65 4.54 6.26 -4.04
N ILE A 66 3.36 6.73 -4.42
CA ILE A 66 2.84 6.48 -5.77
C ILE A 66 3.55 7.41 -6.73
N LYS A 67 4.04 6.87 -7.83
CA LYS A 67 4.76 7.64 -8.85
C LYS A 67 3.78 8.31 -9.82
N HIS A 68 4.22 9.41 -10.40
CA HIS A 68 3.43 10.09 -11.41
C HIS A 68 3.00 9.16 -12.55
N SER A 69 3.89 8.28 -12.96
CA SER A 69 3.59 7.36 -14.05
C SER A 69 2.44 6.40 -13.70
N GLU A 70 2.18 6.17 -12.42
CA GLU A 70 1.11 5.26 -12.00
C GLU A 70 -0.25 5.94 -12.02
N VAL A 71 -0.30 7.28 -11.91
CA VAL A 71 -1.58 8.01 -11.90
C VAL A 71 -1.99 8.50 -13.28
N ARG A 72 -1.07 8.64 -14.21
CA ARG A 72 -1.37 9.17 -15.53
C ARG A 72 -2.36 8.31 -16.30
N ASP A 73 -2.53 7.07 -15.91
CA ASP A 73 -3.48 6.16 -16.54
C ASP A 73 -4.90 6.36 -16.01
N GLY A 74 -5.07 7.25 -15.05
CA GLY A 74 -6.36 7.53 -14.49
C GLY A 74 -6.81 6.54 -13.43
N ILE A 75 -6.03 5.52 -13.17
CA ILE A 75 -6.39 4.48 -12.21
C ILE A 75 -6.55 5.06 -10.80
N TRP A 76 -5.65 5.94 -10.44
CA TRP A 76 -5.68 6.53 -9.11
C TRP A 76 -6.95 7.33 -8.87
N HIS A 77 -7.38 8.06 -9.89
CA HIS A 77 -8.56 8.92 -9.78
C HIS A 77 -9.86 8.14 -9.71
N GLU A 78 -9.84 6.92 -10.20
CA GLU A 78 -11.02 6.06 -10.21
C GLU A 78 -11.15 5.23 -8.95
N ASP A 79 -10.22 5.38 -8.03
CA ASP A 79 -10.19 4.59 -6.80
C ASP A 79 -10.38 5.54 -5.60
N PRO A 80 -11.58 6.01 -5.34
CA PRO A 80 -11.84 6.95 -4.26
C PRO A 80 -11.66 6.29 -2.90
N PHE A 81 -11.33 7.10 -1.93
CA PHE A 81 -11.13 6.64 -0.57
C PHE A 81 -12.20 7.15 0.37
#